data_ff39d8f567742d6c238567edadb7e838
#
_entry.id   ff39d8f567742d6c238567edadb7e838
#
_cell.length_a   1.000
_cell.length_b   1.000
_cell.length_c   1.000
_cell.angle_alpha   90.00
_cell.angle_beta   90.00
_cell.angle_gamma   90.00
#
_symmetry.space_group_name_H-M   'P 1'
#
loop_
_entity.id
_entity.type
_entity.pdbx_description
1 polymer ?
#
loop_
_entity_poly.entity_id
_entity_poly.type
_entity_poly.pdbx_seq_one_letter_code
_entity_poly.pdbx_strand_id
1 'polypeptide(L)'
;MKRAFVCLCLVALSCQAPINKNQALLEKAKAIHKRVHTIDTHDDISVVYFTDSLNYSQDTPTQVNLPKMQKGGLDVAWFVVYTGQGPLDEEGYKKALDNAQAKFEAIHRLVQAYAPDKIGLATSRETIAQLRKEGKKVAMIGVENAYPVGVDTSLVKTFYEQGARYMSLAHNGHSQLADSNTGEFDGTALHNGLSPLGKQVLKKMNYYGIMVDLSHLSKEAIRQCIALSKAPVIASHSSARALSDHPRNLDDEQLGWIKANGGVVQTVALDT
;
A
#
# COMPACT_ATOMS: atom_id res chain seq x y z
N MET A 1 23.09 71.63 42.96
CA MET A 1 23.08 71.27 41.55
C MET A 1 22.62 69.81 41.46
N LYS A 2 21.36 69.55 41.05
CA LYS A 2 20.79 68.18 40.88
C LYS A 2 20.82 67.90 39.37
N ARG A 3 21.57 66.88 38.97
CA ARG A 3 21.59 66.36 37.56
C ARG A 3 20.47 65.38 37.42
N ALA A 4 19.49 65.67 36.55
CA ALA A 4 18.47 64.71 36.12
C ALA A 4 19.02 63.80 34.99
N PHE A 5 18.99 62.50 35.19
CA PHE A 5 19.26 61.51 34.16
C PHE A 5 17.96 61.20 33.40
N VAL A 6 17.88 61.59 32.15
CA VAL A 6 16.78 61.21 31.26
C VAL A 6 17.15 59.87 30.62
N CYS A 7 16.43 58.83 30.99
CA CYS A 7 16.57 57.49 30.37
C CYS A 7 15.69 57.44 29.11
N LEU A 8 16.33 57.39 27.95
CA LEU A 8 15.66 57.30 26.65
C LEU A 8 15.39 55.80 26.35
N CYS A 9 14.17 55.34 26.55
CA CYS A 9 13.75 53.99 26.14
C CYS A 9 13.48 53.97 24.65
N LEU A 10 14.41 53.38 23.88
CA LEU A 10 14.25 53.02 22.47
C LEU A 10 13.29 51.83 22.39
N VAL A 11 12.05 52.05 22.01
CA VAL A 11 11.11 51.00 21.63
C VAL A 11 11.42 50.58 20.20
N ALA A 12 12.09 49.44 20.04
CA ALA A 12 12.30 48.83 18.74
C ALA A 12 10.95 48.25 18.26
N LEU A 13 10.23 48.97 17.40
CA LEU A 13 9.13 48.38 16.63
C LEU A 13 9.70 47.39 15.65
N SER A 14 9.59 46.11 15.97
CA SER A 14 9.85 45.02 15.02
C SER A 14 8.71 45.02 13.99
N CYS A 15 8.96 45.59 12.81
CA CYS A 15 8.11 45.40 11.65
C CYS A 15 8.21 43.96 11.22
N GLN A 16 7.25 43.14 11.65
CA GLN A 16 7.09 41.82 11.02
C GLN A 16 6.61 42.04 9.58
N ALA A 17 7.42 41.64 8.62
CA ALA A 17 7.03 41.62 7.22
C ALA A 17 5.73 40.80 7.04
N PRO A 18 4.80 41.20 6.16
CA PRO A 18 3.56 40.48 5.94
C PRO A 18 3.88 39.04 5.51
N ILE A 19 3.43 38.06 6.29
CA ILE A 19 3.60 36.65 6.00
C ILE A 19 2.92 36.39 4.66
N ASN A 20 3.69 35.96 3.67
CA ASN A 20 3.14 35.53 2.37
C ASN A 20 2.11 34.43 2.64
N LYS A 21 0.86 34.59 2.15
CA LYS A 21 -0.21 33.59 2.33
C LYS A 21 0.21 32.17 1.97
N ASN A 22 1.01 32.03 0.91
CA ASN A 22 1.53 30.73 0.48
C ASN A 22 2.51 30.14 1.51
N GLN A 23 3.35 30.96 2.14
CA GLN A 23 4.25 30.51 3.19
C GLN A 23 3.49 30.07 4.44
N ALA A 24 2.45 30.81 4.84
CA ALA A 24 1.60 30.42 5.97
C ALA A 24 0.85 29.12 5.72
N LEU A 25 0.34 28.90 4.50
CA LEU A 25 -0.30 27.65 4.09
C LEU A 25 0.70 26.47 4.10
N LEU A 26 1.90 26.68 3.61
CA LEU A 26 2.95 25.67 3.61
C LEU A 26 3.33 25.24 5.04
N GLU A 27 3.50 26.19 5.95
CA GLU A 27 3.82 25.89 7.35
C GLU A 27 2.66 25.17 8.05
N LYS A 28 1.41 25.55 7.74
CA LYS A 28 0.22 24.84 8.23
C LYS A 28 0.17 23.41 7.69
N ALA A 29 0.44 23.20 6.40
CA ALA A 29 0.47 21.87 5.79
C ALA A 29 1.56 20.99 6.42
N LYS A 30 2.78 21.50 6.60
CA LYS A 30 3.86 20.81 7.31
C LYS A 30 3.48 20.43 8.75
N ALA A 31 2.82 21.35 9.45
CA ALA A 31 2.37 21.09 10.83
C ALA A 31 1.29 20.02 10.90
N ILE A 32 0.39 19.94 9.93
CA ILE A 32 -0.60 18.85 9.80
C ILE A 32 0.12 17.54 9.50
N HIS A 33 1.00 17.53 8.49
CA HIS A 33 1.74 16.35 8.05
C HIS A 33 2.53 15.70 9.18
N LYS A 34 3.13 16.50 10.09
CA LYS A 34 3.86 15.98 11.26
C LYS A 34 2.95 15.31 12.32
N ARG A 35 1.65 15.60 12.32
CA ARG A 35 0.71 15.09 13.34
C ARG A 35 -0.06 13.84 12.89
N VAL A 36 -0.15 13.62 11.59
CA VAL A 36 -0.86 12.47 11.02
C VAL A 36 0.12 11.34 10.70
N HIS A 37 -0.40 10.14 10.54
CA HIS A 37 0.33 9.04 9.94
C HIS A 37 0.08 9.10 8.43
N THR A 38 1.15 9.30 7.67
CA THR A 38 1.07 9.23 6.22
C THR A 38 1.31 7.79 5.77
N ILE A 39 0.41 7.28 4.96
CA ILE A 39 0.42 5.88 4.52
C ILE A 39 0.24 5.84 3.02
N ASP A 40 1.14 5.17 2.33
CA ASP A 40 0.95 4.68 0.97
C ASP A 40 0.69 3.18 1.03
N THR A 41 -0.37 2.72 0.38
CA THR A 41 -0.82 1.33 0.48
C THR A 41 -0.41 0.48 -0.70
N HIS A 42 0.34 1.04 -1.68
CA HIS A 42 0.74 0.29 -2.85
C HIS A 42 1.99 0.84 -3.52
N ASP A 43 3.14 0.33 -3.10
CA ASP A 43 4.44 0.69 -3.63
C ASP A 43 5.10 -0.53 -4.29
N ASP A 44 5.06 -0.58 -5.61
CA ASP A 44 5.74 -1.64 -6.37
C ASP A 44 7.23 -1.62 -6.16
N ILE A 45 7.80 -2.83 -5.97
CA ILE A 45 9.24 -3.01 -5.82
C ILE A 45 9.84 -3.78 -6.99
N SER A 46 11.11 -3.48 -7.27
CA SER A 46 11.92 -4.23 -8.22
C SER A 46 13.13 -4.84 -7.51
N VAL A 47 13.26 -6.16 -7.57
CA VAL A 47 14.33 -6.93 -6.90
C VAL A 47 15.73 -6.55 -7.39
N VAL A 48 15.86 -5.94 -8.57
CA VAL A 48 17.16 -5.46 -9.08
C VAL A 48 17.75 -4.34 -8.22
N TYR A 49 16.92 -3.66 -7.43
CA TYR A 49 17.32 -2.64 -6.45
C TYR A 49 17.37 -3.18 -5.02
N PHE A 50 17.62 -4.48 -4.83
CA PHE A 50 17.78 -5.11 -3.51
C PHE A 50 19.05 -5.94 -3.47
N THR A 51 20.15 -5.37 -3.96
CA THR A 51 21.50 -5.93 -3.86
C THR A 51 22.30 -5.23 -2.76
N ASP A 52 23.42 -5.82 -2.34
CA ASP A 52 24.28 -5.23 -1.31
C ASP A 52 24.86 -3.86 -1.74
N SER A 53 25.11 -3.68 -3.04
CA SER A 53 25.66 -2.44 -3.58
C SER A 53 24.62 -1.40 -3.97
N LEU A 54 23.39 -1.82 -4.30
CA LEU A 54 22.31 -0.94 -4.73
C LEU A 54 20.98 -1.44 -4.17
N ASN A 55 20.39 -0.69 -3.23
CA ASN A 55 19.15 -1.08 -2.58
C ASN A 55 18.31 0.12 -2.13
N TYR A 56 17.10 -0.13 -1.66
CA TYR A 56 16.12 0.89 -1.26
C TYR A 56 16.50 1.71 -0.01
N SER A 57 17.63 1.42 0.64
CA SER A 57 18.20 2.32 1.65
C SER A 57 18.89 3.54 1.03
N GLN A 58 19.09 3.53 -0.29
CA GLN A 58 19.73 4.55 -1.10
C GLN A 58 18.72 5.27 -2.00
N ASP A 59 19.08 6.45 -2.53
CA ASP A 59 18.25 7.15 -3.50
C ASP A 59 18.36 6.50 -4.89
N THR A 60 17.49 5.54 -5.12
CA THR A 60 17.35 4.81 -6.39
C THR A 60 16.38 5.52 -7.34
N PRO A 61 16.37 5.19 -8.65
CA PRO A 61 15.41 5.77 -9.60
C PRO A 61 13.97 5.25 -9.45
N THR A 62 13.67 4.50 -8.37
CA THR A 62 12.32 4.02 -8.06
C THR A 62 11.45 5.12 -7.48
N GLN A 63 10.12 4.97 -7.55
CA GLN A 63 9.17 5.96 -7.05
C GLN A 63 9.26 6.11 -5.52
N VAL A 64 9.39 5.00 -4.79
CA VAL A 64 9.55 4.97 -3.34
C VAL A 64 10.88 4.30 -2.98
N ASN A 65 11.61 4.90 -2.06
CA ASN A 65 12.78 4.37 -1.38
C ASN A 65 12.97 5.13 -0.06
N LEU A 66 13.81 4.68 0.81
CA LEU A 66 13.96 5.24 2.15
C LEU A 66 14.32 6.75 2.15
N PRO A 67 15.28 7.26 1.34
CA PRO A 67 15.52 8.69 1.22
C PRO A 67 14.30 9.50 0.76
N LYS A 68 13.53 8.99 -0.20
CA LYS A 68 12.31 9.65 -0.69
C LYS A 68 11.21 9.64 0.37
N MET A 69 11.01 8.54 1.09
CA MET A 69 10.11 8.48 2.24
C MET A 69 10.49 9.52 3.31
N GLN A 70 11.78 9.67 3.60
CA GLN A 70 12.27 10.67 4.56
C GLN A 70 12.02 12.10 4.08
N LYS A 71 12.37 12.40 2.83
CA LYS A 71 12.22 13.73 2.21
C LYS A 71 10.74 14.11 2.06
N GLY A 72 9.90 13.19 1.61
CA GLY A 72 8.45 13.39 1.41
C GLY A 72 7.64 13.32 2.70
N GLY A 73 8.22 12.81 3.79
CA GLY A 73 7.53 12.63 5.06
C GLY A 73 6.55 11.44 5.04
N LEU A 74 6.71 10.48 4.13
CA LEU A 74 5.93 9.23 4.15
C LEU A 74 6.37 8.38 5.34
N ASP A 75 5.42 7.99 6.18
CA ASP A 75 5.69 7.23 7.39
C ASP A 75 5.60 5.73 7.21
N VAL A 76 4.59 5.28 6.46
CA VAL A 76 4.28 3.87 6.22
C VAL A 76 4.16 3.64 4.72
N ALA A 77 4.97 2.75 4.19
CA ALA A 77 4.92 2.27 2.81
C ALA A 77 4.55 0.78 2.79
N TRP A 78 3.57 0.42 1.96
CA TRP A 78 3.27 -0.98 1.69
C TRP A 78 4.04 -1.43 0.46
N PHE A 79 5.14 -2.11 0.69
CA PHE A 79 5.92 -2.72 -0.39
C PHE A 79 5.20 -3.95 -0.93
N VAL A 80 5.04 -3.99 -2.25
CA VAL A 80 4.15 -4.94 -2.90
C VAL A 80 4.91 -6.12 -3.47
N VAL A 81 4.49 -7.29 -3.06
CA VAL A 81 4.86 -8.57 -3.68
C VAL A 81 3.91 -8.79 -4.87
N TYR A 82 4.19 -8.07 -5.96
CA TYR A 82 3.46 -8.19 -7.21
C TYR A 82 3.97 -9.34 -8.06
N THR A 83 3.05 -10.08 -8.65
CA THR A 83 3.36 -11.11 -9.66
C THR A 83 2.41 -10.97 -10.84
N GLY A 84 2.96 -10.81 -12.04
CA GLY A 84 2.18 -10.78 -13.29
C GLY A 84 1.40 -12.06 -13.51
N GLN A 85 0.24 -11.94 -14.16
CA GLN A 85 -0.56 -13.10 -14.53
C GLN A 85 0.15 -13.88 -15.64
N GLY A 86 0.30 -15.18 -15.44
CA GLY A 86 0.85 -16.13 -16.39
C GLY A 86 -0.15 -17.27 -16.70
N PRO A 87 0.30 -18.34 -17.40
CA PRO A 87 -0.51 -19.52 -17.65
C PRO A 87 -1.01 -20.17 -16.36
N LEU A 88 -2.23 -20.71 -16.40
CA LEU A 88 -2.86 -21.37 -15.23
C LEU A 88 -2.43 -22.85 -15.17
N ASP A 89 -1.12 -23.07 -15.10
CA ASP A 89 -0.49 -24.39 -15.02
C ASP A 89 0.64 -24.43 -13.97
N GLU A 90 1.18 -25.58 -13.74
CA GLU A 90 2.20 -25.83 -12.71
C GLU A 90 3.48 -24.99 -12.93
N GLU A 91 3.91 -24.84 -14.19
CA GLU A 91 5.12 -24.06 -14.52
C GLU A 91 4.88 -22.55 -14.25
N GLY A 92 3.71 -22.05 -14.65
CA GLY A 92 3.31 -20.66 -14.39
C GLY A 92 3.23 -20.37 -12.89
N TYR A 93 2.59 -21.24 -12.12
CA TYR A 93 2.50 -21.09 -10.65
C TYR A 93 3.87 -21.13 -9.98
N LYS A 94 4.75 -22.04 -10.43
CA LYS A 94 6.11 -22.13 -9.89
C LYS A 94 6.91 -20.85 -10.15
N LYS A 95 6.91 -20.34 -11.37
CA LYS A 95 7.58 -19.06 -11.70
C LYS A 95 7.05 -17.90 -10.88
N ALA A 96 5.73 -17.87 -10.69
CA ALA A 96 5.07 -16.86 -9.87
C ALA A 96 5.51 -16.95 -8.40
N LEU A 97 5.59 -18.16 -7.85
CA LEU A 97 6.02 -18.39 -6.48
C LEU A 97 7.49 -17.99 -6.27
N ASP A 98 8.38 -18.37 -7.21
CA ASP A 98 9.79 -17.98 -7.18
C ASP A 98 9.95 -16.44 -7.18
N ASN A 99 9.18 -15.73 -8.02
CA ASN A 99 9.16 -14.26 -8.03
C ASN A 99 8.63 -13.67 -6.71
N ALA A 100 7.55 -14.22 -6.16
CA ALA A 100 7.00 -13.76 -4.90
C ALA A 100 7.99 -13.94 -3.75
N GLN A 101 8.66 -15.09 -3.66
CA GLN A 101 9.67 -15.34 -2.64
C GLN A 101 10.85 -14.36 -2.74
N ALA A 102 11.36 -14.11 -3.94
CA ALA A 102 12.43 -13.12 -4.15
C ALA A 102 12.03 -11.71 -3.66
N LYS A 103 10.77 -11.31 -3.84
CA LYS A 103 10.27 -10.01 -3.34
C LYS A 103 10.10 -9.99 -1.82
N PHE A 104 9.57 -11.05 -1.21
CA PHE A 104 9.54 -11.16 0.25
C PHE A 104 10.95 -11.04 0.85
N GLU A 105 11.91 -11.81 0.32
CA GLU A 105 13.31 -11.74 0.76
C GLU A 105 13.92 -10.35 0.60
N ALA A 106 13.63 -9.67 -0.51
CA ALA A 106 14.10 -8.31 -0.75
C ALA A 106 13.61 -7.33 0.32
N ILE A 107 12.32 -7.38 0.67
CA ILE A 107 11.74 -6.52 1.72
C ILE A 107 12.35 -6.87 3.09
N HIS A 108 12.48 -8.14 3.41
CA HIS A 108 13.11 -8.57 4.66
C HIS A 108 14.56 -8.10 4.75
N ARG A 109 15.37 -8.20 3.67
CA ARG A 109 16.73 -7.70 3.65
C ARG A 109 16.81 -6.18 3.86
N LEU A 110 15.85 -5.41 3.30
CA LEU A 110 15.80 -3.96 3.53
C LEU A 110 15.73 -3.64 5.04
N VAL A 111 14.82 -4.31 5.75
CA VAL A 111 14.55 -4.00 7.16
C VAL A 111 15.48 -4.69 8.15
N GLN A 112 16.17 -5.77 7.74
CA GLN A 112 17.02 -6.56 8.62
C GLN A 112 18.53 -6.34 8.40
N ALA A 113 18.92 -6.01 7.14
CA ALA A 113 20.32 -5.92 6.76
C ALA A 113 20.71 -4.54 6.24
N TYR A 114 19.91 -3.93 5.34
CA TYR A 114 20.34 -2.70 4.68
C TYR A 114 20.09 -1.44 5.49
N ALA A 115 18.97 -1.37 6.22
CA ALA A 115 18.61 -0.18 7.00
C ALA A 115 17.84 -0.49 8.30
N PRO A 116 18.27 -1.44 9.14
CA PRO A 116 17.53 -1.87 10.34
C PRO A 116 17.27 -0.74 11.34
N ASP A 117 18.16 0.26 11.37
CA ASP A 117 18.02 1.42 12.26
C ASP A 117 17.07 2.50 11.73
N LYS A 118 16.65 2.43 10.47
CA LYS A 118 15.88 3.49 9.80
C LYS A 118 14.48 3.08 9.38
N ILE A 119 14.25 1.80 9.12
CA ILE A 119 12.98 1.24 8.71
C ILE A 119 12.77 -0.13 9.34
N GLY A 120 11.55 -0.45 9.72
CA GLY A 120 11.19 -1.74 10.30
C GLY A 120 9.94 -2.32 9.66
N LEU A 121 9.81 -3.65 9.66
CA LEU A 121 8.61 -4.35 9.18
C LEU A 121 7.54 -4.32 10.28
N ALA A 122 6.35 -3.84 9.92
CA ALA A 122 5.18 -3.93 10.78
C ALA A 122 4.16 -4.92 10.24
N THR A 123 3.56 -5.66 11.15
CA THR A 123 2.48 -6.62 10.87
C THR A 123 1.23 -6.35 11.70
N SER A 124 1.26 -5.30 12.54
CA SER A 124 0.14 -4.85 13.36
C SER A 124 0.20 -3.34 13.63
N ARG A 125 -0.91 -2.78 14.10
CA ARG A 125 -0.99 -1.38 14.55
C ARG A 125 0.00 -1.06 15.66
N GLU A 126 0.17 -1.97 16.59
CA GLU A 126 1.06 -1.84 17.75
C GLU A 126 2.51 -1.74 17.27
N THR A 127 2.91 -2.58 16.29
CA THR A 127 4.25 -2.55 15.70
C THR A 127 4.48 -1.25 14.91
N ILE A 128 3.48 -0.74 14.18
CA ILE A 128 3.56 0.58 13.52
C ILE A 128 3.84 1.67 14.56
N ALA A 129 3.05 1.70 15.64
CA ALA A 129 3.19 2.70 16.70
C ALA A 129 4.56 2.63 17.38
N GLN A 130 5.07 1.41 17.62
CA GLN A 130 6.39 1.18 18.23
C GLN A 130 7.52 1.69 17.33
N LEU A 131 7.54 1.30 16.04
CA LEU A 131 8.58 1.72 15.09
C LEU A 131 8.59 3.25 14.91
N ARG A 132 7.41 3.86 14.85
CA ARG A 132 7.32 5.32 14.78
C ARG A 132 7.83 6.02 16.04
N LYS A 133 7.56 5.47 17.21
CA LYS A 133 8.12 5.97 18.49
C LYS A 133 9.64 5.89 18.50
N GLU A 134 10.20 4.89 17.82
CA GLU A 134 11.65 4.74 17.62
C GLU A 134 12.23 5.67 16.53
N GLY A 135 11.37 6.47 15.87
CA GLY A 135 11.76 7.37 14.77
C GLY A 135 12.04 6.65 13.45
N LYS A 136 11.65 5.39 13.32
CA LYS A 136 11.81 4.60 12.11
C LYS A 136 10.66 4.82 11.14
N LYS A 137 10.94 4.68 9.86
CA LYS A 137 9.93 4.44 8.82
C LYS A 137 9.38 3.03 8.95
N VAL A 138 8.22 2.79 8.37
CA VAL A 138 7.52 1.53 8.49
C VAL A 138 7.35 0.91 7.11
N ALA A 139 7.80 -0.33 6.96
CA ALA A 139 7.47 -1.19 5.84
C ALA A 139 6.28 -2.08 6.24
N MET A 140 5.32 -2.24 5.36
CA MET A 140 4.30 -3.28 5.43
C MET A 140 4.33 -4.07 4.11
N ILE A 141 3.74 -5.26 4.08
CA ILE A 141 3.75 -6.11 2.88
C ILE A 141 2.33 -6.37 2.41
N GLY A 142 2.07 -5.99 1.15
CA GLY A 142 0.92 -6.41 0.37
C GLY A 142 1.30 -7.46 -0.66
N VAL A 143 0.38 -8.34 -0.98
CA VAL A 143 0.52 -9.29 -2.10
C VAL A 143 -0.46 -8.88 -3.18
N GLU A 144 0.07 -8.54 -4.34
CA GLU A 144 -0.75 -8.24 -5.50
C GLU A 144 -0.73 -9.40 -6.49
N ASN A 145 -1.94 -9.90 -6.77
CA ASN A 145 -2.19 -11.14 -7.49
C ASN A 145 -1.76 -12.39 -6.70
N ALA A 146 -2.69 -13.02 -6.03
CA ALA A 146 -2.45 -14.30 -5.33
C ALA A 146 -2.22 -15.50 -6.27
N TYR A 147 -1.97 -15.24 -7.55
CA TYR A 147 -1.60 -16.23 -8.56
C TYR A 147 -0.46 -17.17 -8.11
N PRO A 148 0.59 -16.71 -7.36
CA PRO A 148 1.62 -17.59 -6.78
C PRO A 148 1.12 -18.67 -5.82
N VAL A 149 -0.10 -18.55 -5.30
CA VAL A 149 -0.71 -19.60 -4.45
C VAL A 149 -0.92 -20.88 -5.25
N GLY A 150 -1.03 -20.78 -6.59
CA GLY A 150 -1.32 -21.93 -7.44
C GLY A 150 -2.58 -22.64 -6.98
N VAL A 151 -2.47 -23.94 -6.75
CA VAL A 151 -3.54 -24.79 -6.19
C VAL A 151 -3.31 -25.15 -4.70
N ASP A 152 -2.16 -24.79 -4.16
CA ASP A 152 -1.80 -25.06 -2.76
C ASP A 152 -2.20 -23.91 -1.83
N THR A 153 -3.38 -24.01 -1.27
CA THR A 153 -3.89 -23.00 -0.34
C THR A 153 -3.11 -22.89 0.98
N SER A 154 -2.14 -23.77 1.27
CA SER A 154 -1.27 -23.64 2.46
C SER A 154 -0.32 -22.44 2.33
N LEU A 155 -0.01 -22.01 1.12
CA LEU A 155 0.84 -20.85 0.85
C LEU A 155 0.26 -19.53 1.39
N VAL A 156 -1.05 -19.44 1.63
CA VAL A 156 -1.66 -18.29 2.33
C VAL A 156 -1.07 -18.13 3.74
N LYS A 157 -0.85 -19.23 4.45
CA LYS A 157 -0.19 -19.22 5.77
C LYS A 157 1.27 -18.76 5.64
N THR A 158 1.98 -19.29 4.66
CA THR A 158 3.39 -18.92 4.39
C THR A 158 3.52 -17.43 4.13
N PHE A 159 2.66 -16.84 3.29
CA PHE A 159 2.69 -15.40 3.01
C PHE A 159 2.33 -14.56 4.24
N TYR A 160 1.38 -15.01 5.06
CA TYR A 160 1.08 -14.38 6.34
C TYR A 160 2.30 -14.38 7.28
N GLU A 161 2.99 -15.51 7.40
CA GLU A 161 4.18 -15.67 8.24
C GLU A 161 5.36 -14.82 7.73
N GLN A 162 5.44 -14.62 6.42
CA GLN A 162 6.39 -13.68 5.78
C GLN A 162 6.01 -12.21 5.94
N GLY A 163 4.87 -11.90 6.55
CA GLY A 163 4.46 -10.53 6.88
C GLY A 163 3.38 -9.93 6.01
N ALA A 164 2.82 -10.65 5.04
CA ALA A 164 1.70 -10.15 4.23
C ALA A 164 0.48 -9.81 5.10
N ARG A 165 -0.14 -8.65 4.85
CA ARG A 165 -1.33 -8.18 5.57
C ARG A 165 -2.49 -7.76 4.68
N TYR A 166 -2.30 -7.66 3.37
CA TYR A 166 -3.36 -7.74 2.39
C TYR A 166 -2.95 -8.64 1.22
N MET A 167 -3.95 -9.12 0.47
CA MET A 167 -3.74 -9.89 -0.75
C MET A 167 -4.92 -9.70 -1.70
N SER A 168 -4.64 -9.38 -2.99
CA SER A 168 -5.63 -9.42 -4.07
C SER A 168 -5.62 -10.79 -4.77
N LEU A 169 -6.76 -11.20 -5.33
CA LEU A 169 -6.91 -12.54 -5.90
C LEU A 169 -6.64 -12.63 -7.41
N ALA A 170 -6.54 -11.49 -8.08
CA ALA A 170 -6.18 -11.35 -9.48
C ALA A 170 -5.51 -10.01 -9.73
N HIS A 171 -4.87 -9.87 -10.89
CA HIS A 171 -4.35 -8.60 -11.43
C HIS A 171 -4.94 -8.40 -12.85
N ASN A 172 -4.15 -7.96 -13.82
CA ASN A 172 -4.58 -7.89 -15.21
C ASN A 172 -4.57 -9.30 -15.83
N GLY A 173 -5.76 -9.84 -16.08
CA GLY A 173 -6.03 -11.22 -16.46
C GLY A 173 -6.67 -12.04 -15.33
N HIS A 174 -7.55 -12.97 -15.72
CA HIS A 174 -8.20 -13.87 -14.77
C HIS A 174 -7.15 -14.82 -14.17
N SER A 175 -7.21 -14.99 -12.85
CA SER A 175 -6.39 -15.99 -12.15
C SER A 175 -7.19 -17.29 -11.93
N GLN A 176 -6.55 -18.31 -11.41
CA GLN A 176 -7.25 -19.52 -10.94
C GLN A 176 -8.17 -19.28 -9.73
N LEU A 177 -8.09 -18.08 -9.12
CA LEU A 177 -8.84 -17.71 -7.91
C LEU A 177 -10.01 -16.80 -8.19
N ALA A 178 -9.87 -15.86 -9.11
CA ALA A 178 -10.87 -14.81 -9.35
C ALA A 178 -10.82 -14.23 -10.76
N ASP A 179 -11.93 -13.67 -11.20
CA ASP A 179 -12.00 -12.87 -12.40
C ASP A 179 -11.45 -11.45 -12.16
N SER A 180 -10.68 -10.99 -13.13
CA SER A 180 -10.10 -9.64 -13.20
C SER A 180 -11.07 -8.64 -13.84
N ASN A 181 -10.91 -7.36 -13.53
CA ASN A 181 -11.57 -6.25 -14.21
C ASN A 181 -11.29 -6.21 -15.73
N THR A 182 -10.21 -6.86 -16.20
CA THR A 182 -9.87 -6.91 -17.64
C THR A 182 -10.93 -7.64 -18.47
N GLY A 183 -11.72 -8.53 -17.86
CA GLY A 183 -12.84 -9.16 -18.53
C GLY A 183 -13.94 -8.20 -19.00
N GLU A 184 -14.00 -6.97 -18.50
CA GLU A 184 -14.92 -5.94 -19.01
C GLU A 184 -14.51 -5.43 -20.40
N PHE A 185 -13.23 -5.56 -20.81
CA PHE A 185 -12.77 -5.13 -22.13
C PHE A 185 -13.09 -6.12 -23.24
N ASP A 186 -13.09 -7.41 -22.94
CA ASP A 186 -13.25 -8.47 -23.93
C ASP A 186 -14.51 -9.34 -23.70
N GLY A 187 -15.29 -9.03 -22.67
CA GLY A 187 -16.50 -9.76 -22.32
C GLY A 187 -16.24 -11.16 -21.75
N THR A 188 -15.02 -11.42 -21.25
CA THR A 188 -14.66 -12.72 -20.71
C THR A 188 -14.87 -12.81 -19.20
N ALA A 189 -15.21 -14.00 -18.73
CA ALA A 189 -15.24 -14.39 -17.33
C ALA A 189 -14.87 -15.87 -17.23
N LEU A 190 -13.96 -16.19 -16.33
CA LEU A 190 -13.54 -17.58 -16.12
C LEU A 190 -14.36 -18.27 -15.02
N HIS A 191 -14.80 -17.51 -14.04
CA HIS A 191 -15.43 -18.03 -12.83
C HIS A 191 -16.78 -17.37 -12.48
N ASN A 192 -17.20 -16.34 -13.19
CA ASN A 192 -18.27 -15.42 -12.80
C ASN A 192 -18.07 -14.89 -11.37
N GLY A 193 -16.87 -14.37 -11.12
CA GLY A 193 -16.44 -13.82 -9.84
C GLY A 193 -15.32 -14.65 -9.20
N LEU A 194 -15.59 -15.33 -8.08
CA LEU A 194 -14.61 -16.17 -7.38
C LEU A 194 -14.76 -17.64 -7.78
N SER A 195 -13.62 -18.29 -8.07
CA SER A 195 -13.59 -19.74 -8.21
C SER A 195 -13.86 -20.45 -6.86
N PRO A 196 -14.17 -21.75 -6.86
CA PRO A 196 -14.21 -22.54 -5.63
C PRO A 196 -12.88 -22.46 -4.84
N LEU A 197 -11.75 -22.45 -5.53
CA LEU A 197 -10.41 -22.30 -4.93
C LEU A 197 -10.24 -20.89 -4.33
N GLY A 198 -10.63 -19.84 -5.05
CA GLY A 198 -10.60 -18.45 -4.57
C GLY A 198 -11.40 -18.25 -3.28
N LYS A 199 -12.57 -18.90 -3.17
CA LYS A 199 -13.36 -18.89 -1.93
C LYS A 199 -12.64 -19.58 -0.75
N GLN A 200 -11.88 -20.65 -1.01
CA GLN A 200 -11.06 -21.31 0.02
C GLN A 200 -9.88 -20.42 0.45
N VAL A 201 -9.20 -19.80 -0.51
CA VAL A 201 -8.10 -18.84 -0.24
C VAL A 201 -8.63 -17.68 0.61
N LEU A 202 -9.76 -17.07 0.25
CA LEU A 202 -10.37 -15.97 1.00
C LEU A 202 -10.73 -16.40 2.45
N LYS A 203 -11.25 -17.61 2.66
CA LYS A 203 -11.49 -18.13 4.01
C LYS A 203 -10.21 -18.22 4.84
N LYS A 204 -9.10 -18.65 4.22
CA LYS A 204 -7.80 -18.70 4.90
C LYS A 204 -7.24 -17.30 5.15
N MET A 205 -7.42 -16.34 4.24
CA MET A 205 -7.07 -14.94 4.48
C MET A 205 -7.78 -14.40 5.71
N ASN A 206 -9.10 -14.60 5.81
CA ASN A 206 -9.88 -14.24 7.00
C ASN A 206 -9.37 -14.92 8.28
N TYR A 207 -9.00 -16.19 8.19
CA TYR A 207 -8.53 -16.97 9.34
C TYR A 207 -7.19 -16.46 9.88
N TYR A 208 -6.24 -16.14 8.99
CA TYR A 208 -4.91 -15.63 9.37
C TYR A 208 -4.90 -14.11 9.63
N GLY A 209 -5.89 -13.36 9.19
CA GLY A 209 -5.92 -11.89 9.32
C GLY A 209 -5.21 -11.17 8.19
N ILE A 210 -5.28 -11.70 6.97
CA ILE A 210 -4.90 -11.00 5.75
C ILE A 210 -6.14 -10.29 5.20
N MET A 211 -6.09 -8.98 5.01
CA MET A 211 -7.16 -8.19 4.40
C MET A 211 -7.36 -8.60 2.94
N VAL A 212 -8.62 -8.65 2.51
CA VAL A 212 -8.95 -8.86 1.10
C VAL A 212 -8.79 -7.55 0.36
N ASP A 213 -7.87 -7.52 -0.61
CA ASP A 213 -7.70 -6.39 -1.52
C ASP A 213 -8.57 -6.59 -2.77
N LEU A 214 -9.37 -5.58 -3.07
CA LEU A 214 -10.34 -5.58 -4.16
C LEU A 214 -9.79 -4.98 -5.46
N SER A 215 -8.62 -4.37 -5.41
CA SER A 215 -8.01 -3.78 -6.60
C SER A 215 -7.77 -4.84 -7.66
N HIS A 216 -8.05 -4.52 -8.91
CA HIS A 216 -8.01 -5.39 -10.11
C HIS A 216 -9.12 -6.45 -10.25
N LEU A 217 -9.98 -6.64 -9.27
CA LEU A 217 -11.03 -7.64 -9.37
C LEU A 217 -12.19 -7.18 -10.26
N SER A 218 -12.85 -8.14 -10.92
CA SER A 218 -14.12 -7.87 -11.60
C SER A 218 -15.20 -7.44 -10.59
N LYS A 219 -16.22 -6.70 -11.06
CA LYS A 219 -17.32 -6.25 -10.20
C LYS A 219 -17.97 -7.39 -9.44
N GLU A 220 -18.20 -8.53 -10.10
CA GLU A 220 -18.82 -9.70 -9.47
C GLU A 220 -17.86 -10.35 -8.44
N ALA A 221 -16.55 -10.40 -8.72
CA ALA A 221 -15.57 -10.88 -7.73
C ALA A 221 -15.54 -9.97 -6.49
N ILE A 222 -15.59 -8.65 -6.67
CA ILE A 222 -15.68 -7.67 -5.57
C ILE A 222 -16.93 -7.93 -4.73
N ARG A 223 -18.10 -8.09 -5.35
CA ARG A 223 -19.36 -8.38 -4.64
C ARG A 223 -19.25 -9.64 -3.81
N GLN A 224 -18.69 -10.72 -4.37
CA GLN A 224 -18.50 -11.99 -3.68
C GLN A 224 -17.45 -11.89 -2.57
N CYS A 225 -16.34 -11.17 -2.79
CA CYS A 225 -15.34 -10.93 -1.76
C CYS A 225 -15.92 -10.22 -0.54
N ILE A 226 -16.69 -9.16 -0.75
CA ILE A 226 -17.33 -8.41 0.34
C ILE A 226 -18.36 -9.29 1.10
N ALA A 227 -19.15 -10.07 0.38
CA ALA A 227 -20.12 -10.97 1.00
C ALA A 227 -19.48 -12.08 1.86
N LEU A 228 -18.28 -12.52 1.52
CA LEU A 228 -17.56 -13.59 2.20
C LEU A 228 -16.55 -13.10 3.24
N SER A 229 -16.11 -11.85 3.15
CA SER A 229 -15.14 -11.27 4.07
C SER A 229 -15.72 -11.18 5.49
N LYS A 230 -14.91 -11.54 6.47
CA LYS A 230 -15.24 -11.43 7.91
C LYS A 230 -14.69 -10.17 8.55
N ALA A 231 -13.95 -9.36 7.77
CA ALA A 231 -13.33 -8.12 8.21
C ALA A 231 -13.50 -7.05 7.12
N PRO A 232 -13.29 -5.76 7.44
CA PRO A 232 -13.22 -4.71 6.44
C PRO A 232 -12.24 -5.04 5.32
N VAL A 233 -12.64 -4.78 4.08
CA VAL A 233 -11.82 -4.96 2.88
C VAL A 233 -11.03 -3.71 2.56
N ILE A 234 -10.04 -3.81 1.68
CA ILE A 234 -9.29 -2.68 1.15
C ILE A 234 -9.35 -2.69 -0.38
N ALA A 235 -9.45 -1.53 -1.00
CA ALA A 235 -9.00 -1.32 -2.36
C ALA A 235 -7.68 -0.53 -2.26
N SER A 236 -6.57 -1.24 -2.35
CA SER A 236 -5.24 -0.71 -2.03
C SER A 236 -4.80 0.40 -2.98
N HIS A 237 -5.29 0.39 -4.24
CA HIS A 237 -4.97 1.37 -5.28
C HIS A 237 -6.05 1.37 -6.37
N SER A 238 -7.13 2.10 -6.16
CA SER A 238 -8.25 2.26 -7.10
C SER A 238 -8.73 3.70 -7.12
N SER A 239 -9.60 4.04 -8.08
CA SER A 239 -10.20 5.37 -8.19
C SER A 239 -11.71 5.25 -8.40
N ALA A 240 -12.41 6.40 -8.42
CA ALA A 240 -13.85 6.45 -8.69
C ALA A 240 -14.13 6.45 -10.21
N ARG A 241 -14.94 5.52 -10.67
CA ARG A 241 -15.32 5.40 -12.09
C ARG A 241 -16.08 6.62 -12.59
N ALA A 242 -16.83 7.30 -11.72
CA ALA A 242 -17.52 8.54 -12.05
C ALA A 242 -16.59 9.70 -12.44
N LEU A 243 -15.31 9.66 -12.03
CA LEU A 243 -14.29 10.66 -12.39
C LEU A 243 -13.48 10.25 -13.62
N SER A 244 -13.27 8.95 -13.82
CA SER A 244 -12.56 8.39 -14.96
C SER A 244 -13.18 7.04 -15.29
N ASP A 245 -13.95 6.99 -16.41
CA ASP A 245 -14.68 5.79 -16.83
C ASP A 245 -13.73 4.74 -17.40
N HIS A 246 -13.25 3.90 -16.48
CA HIS A 246 -12.34 2.81 -16.77
C HIS A 246 -12.69 1.60 -15.90
N PRO A 247 -12.66 0.35 -16.40
CA PRO A 247 -13.00 -0.86 -15.64
C PRO A 247 -12.13 -1.09 -14.38
N ARG A 248 -10.97 -0.45 -14.34
CA ARG A 248 -10.05 -0.50 -13.20
C ARG A 248 -10.55 0.32 -12.00
N ASN A 249 -11.48 1.25 -12.26
CA ASN A 249 -12.06 2.15 -11.26
C ASN A 249 -13.38 1.59 -10.72
N LEU A 250 -13.68 1.92 -9.48
CA LEU A 250 -14.87 1.46 -8.76
C LEU A 250 -16.07 2.36 -9.08
N ASP A 251 -17.18 1.77 -9.47
CA ASP A 251 -18.44 2.47 -9.62
C ASP A 251 -19.10 2.80 -8.25
N ASP A 252 -20.14 3.65 -8.28
CA ASP A 252 -20.79 4.12 -7.05
C ASP A 252 -21.43 2.97 -6.23
N GLU A 253 -21.87 1.92 -6.91
CA GLU A 253 -22.44 0.74 -6.25
C GLU A 253 -21.35 -0.04 -5.50
N GLN A 254 -20.18 -0.26 -6.13
CA GLN A 254 -19.03 -0.90 -5.50
C GLN A 254 -18.50 -0.08 -4.32
N LEU A 255 -18.43 1.25 -4.47
CA LEU A 255 -18.07 2.17 -3.38
C LEU A 255 -19.06 2.07 -2.22
N GLY A 256 -20.37 1.94 -2.53
CA GLY A 256 -21.42 1.70 -1.55
C GLY A 256 -21.23 0.38 -0.79
N TRP A 257 -20.87 -0.69 -1.48
CA TRP A 257 -20.61 -1.99 -0.83
C TRP A 257 -19.39 -1.94 0.10
N ILE A 258 -18.30 -1.31 -0.34
CA ILE A 258 -17.08 -1.14 0.48
C ILE A 258 -17.39 -0.32 1.73
N LYS A 259 -18.13 0.78 1.59
CA LYS A 259 -18.57 1.60 2.71
C LYS A 259 -19.42 0.78 3.71
N ALA A 260 -20.38 -0.01 3.24
CA ALA A 260 -21.24 -0.83 4.09
C ALA A 260 -20.44 -1.92 4.83
N ASN A 261 -19.37 -2.45 4.22
CA ASN A 261 -18.45 -3.40 4.85
C ASN A 261 -17.52 -2.74 5.89
N GLY A 262 -17.41 -1.41 5.91
CA GLY A 262 -16.44 -0.66 6.75
C GLY A 262 -15.04 -0.62 6.15
N GLY A 263 -14.89 -0.98 4.88
CA GLY A 263 -13.63 -0.98 4.15
C GLY A 263 -13.17 0.43 3.74
N VAL A 264 -11.99 0.48 3.11
CA VAL A 264 -11.38 1.71 2.62
C VAL A 264 -10.96 1.60 1.16
N VAL A 265 -10.96 2.73 0.47
CA VAL A 265 -10.40 2.86 -0.88
C VAL A 265 -9.26 3.86 -0.82
N GLN A 266 -8.09 3.44 -1.26
CA GLN A 266 -6.93 4.30 -1.44
C GLN A 266 -6.87 4.75 -2.89
N THR A 267 -6.88 6.06 -3.10
CA THR A 267 -6.87 6.64 -4.45
C THR A 267 -5.51 6.43 -5.09
N VAL A 268 -5.51 5.75 -6.24
CA VAL A 268 -4.30 5.58 -7.04
C VAL A 268 -3.98 6.88 -7.78
N ALA A 269 -2.71 7.25 -7.78
CA ALA A 269 -2.16 8.38 -8.54
C ALA A 269 -1.40 7.85 -9.78
N LEU A 270 -2.11 7.11 -10.63
CA LEU A 270 -1.58 6.61 -11.90
C LEU A 270 -2.11 7.49 -13.03
N ASP A 271 -1.18 8.03 -13.82
CA ASP A 271 -1.50 8.71 -15.08
C ASP A 271 -1.56 7.67 -16.20
N THR A 272 -2.65 7.66 -17.00
CA THR A 272 -2.91 6.70 -18.08
C THR A 272 -2.87 7.37 -19.44
#